data_cfa5f48b8b8e29d1aa913c36d5c98928
#
_entry.id   cfa5f48b8b8e29d1aa913c36d5c98928
#
_cell.length_a   1.000
_cell.length_b   1.000
_cell.length_c   1.000
_cell.angle_alpha   90.00
_cell.angle_beta   90.00
_cell.angle_gamma   90.00
#
_symmetry.space_group_name_H-M   'P 1'
#
loop_
_entity.id
_entity.type
_entity.pdbx_description
1 polymer ?
#
loop_
_entity_poly.entity_id
_entity_poly.type
_entity_poly.pdbx_seq_one_letter_code
_entity_poly.pdbx_strand_id
1 'polypeptide(L)'
;HADDITASVGQYDKDYTFGLCLGDIVGWDHSIYPEYNRIMNGSGFEYRYVIGNHDMTNYGRSFETSMKNYEDMYGPCWYSFNVGNVHYIVLNNNFYVGRDYFYIGYIDERQLRWLENDLSYVPEGSRVIVSMHIPTTMDKSDRDAFQYGVIGDNLCNKPSFYQMLEPYQTLILSGHMHTADFEQISENIVEINIAGLCGAWWCGEVCIDGSPAGFKVFD
;
A
#
# COMPACT_ATOMS: atom_id res chain seq x y z
N HIS A 1 -13.15 14.39 2.02
CA HIS A 1 -11.81 13.96 2.51
C HIS A 1 -10.71 14.28 1.48
N ALA A 2 -10.87 13.97 0.18
CA ALA A 2 -9.85 14.32 -0.82
C ALA A 2 -9.66 15.84 -0.95
N ASP A 3 -10.72 16.64 -0.84
CA ASP A 3 -10.64 18.10 -0.81
C ASP A 3 -9.89 18.60 0.43
N ASP A 4 -10.03 17.93 1.58
CA ASP A 4 -9.33 18.28 2.81
C ASP A 4 -7.82 18.03 2.69
N ILE A 5 -7.41 16.94 2.00
CA ILE A 5 -6.00 16.70 1.68
C ILE A 5 -5.45 17.84 0.84
N THR A 6 -6.12 18.17 -0.28
CA THR A 6 -5.60 19.20 -1.20
C THR A 6 -5.44 20.55 -0.51
N ALA A 7 -6.30 20.86 0.46
CA ALA A 7 -6.18 22.06 1.29
C ALA A 7 -5.00 21.96 2.28
N SER A 8 -4.80 20.80 2.90
CA SER A 8 -3.81 20.61 3.96
C SER A 8 -2.37 20.51 3.44
N VAL A 9 -2.18 19.93 2.23
CA VAL A 9 -0.83 19.77 1.64
C VAL A 9 -0.29 21.03 0.98
N GLY A 10 -1.11 22.06 0.78
CA GLY A 10 -0.70 23.30 0.10
C GLY A 10 0.43 24.09 0.78
N GLN A 11 0.79 23.73 2.01
CA GLN A 11 1.91 24.32 2.76
C GLN A 11 3.29 23.72 2.41
N TYR A 12 3.32 22.56 1.73
CA TYR A 12 4.56 21.88 1.39
C TYR A 12 5.08 22.31 0.01
N ASP A 13 6.41 22.25 -0.15
CA ASP A 13 7.06 22.61 -1.40
C ASP A 13 6.85 21.52 -2.46
N LYS A 14 6.21 21.88 -3.57
CA LYS A 14 5.83 20.95 -4.64
C LYS A 14 7.01 20.37 -5.41
N ASP A 15 8.14 21.07 -5.42
CA ASP A 15 9.34 20.64 -6.12
C ASP A 15 10.11 19.54 -5.36
N TYR A 16 9.81 19.39 -4.05
CA TYR A 16 10.49 18.46 -3.15
C TYR A 16 9.55 17.46 -2.45
N THR A 17 8.26 17.49 -2.79
CA THR A 17 7.24 16.66 -2.14
C THR A 17 6.43 15.88 -3.16
N PHE A 18 6.18 14.62 -2.88
CA PHE A 18 5.23 13.80 -3.63
C PHE A 18 4.35 13.01 -2.65
N GLY A 19 3.21 12.55 -3.13
CA GLY A 19 2.28 11.74 -2.35
C GLY A 19 2.41 10.25 -2.66
N LEU A 20 2.17 9.42 -1.64
CA LEU A 20 1.96 7.98 -1.78
C LEU A 20 0.53 7.65 -1.34
N CYS A 21 -0.26 7.11 -2.24
CA CYS A 21 -1.58 6.56 -1.92
C CYS A 21 -1.44 5.05 -1.75
N LEU A 22 -1.77 4.55 -0.56
CA LEU A 22 -1.52 3.15 -0.16
C LEU A 22 -2.65 2.18 -0.53
N GLY A 23 -3.41 2.49 -1.58
CA GLY A 23 -4.47 1.65 -2.10
C GLY A 23 -5.85 2.02 -1.60
N ASP A 24 -6.86 1.29 -2.08
CA ASP A 24 -8.27 1.59 -1.87
C ASP A 24 -8.60 3.03 -2.26
N ILE A 25 -8.12 3.40 -3.47
CA ILE A 25 -8.23 4.76 -4.05
C ILE A 25 -9.69 5.18 -4.12
N VAL A 26 -10.54 4.21 -4.43
CA VAL A 26 -12.00 4.35 -4.43
C VAL A 26 -12.60 3.14 -3.73
N GLY A 27 -13.91 3.15 -3.46
CA GLY A 27 -14.62 1.94 -3.10
C GLY A 27 -14.68 0.96 -4.28
N TRP A 28 -15.76 0.27 -4.46
CA TRP A 28 -15.91 -0.72 -5.56
C TRP A 28 -16.31 -0.11 -6.91
N ASP A 29 -16.61 1.18 -6.96
CA ASP A 29 -17.01 1.88 -8.18
C ASP A 29 -15.81 2.57 -8.84
N HIS A 30 -15.14 1.86 -9.74
CA HIS A 30 -13.97 2.37 -10.45
C HIS A 30 -14.31 3.48 -11.46
N SER A 31 -15.59 3.72 -11.74
CA SER A 31 -15.99 4.82 -12.64
C SER A 31 -15.68 6.21 -12.07
N ILE A 32 -15.44 6.30 -10.75
CA ILE A 32 -15.10 7.55 -10.07
C ILE A 32 -13.59 7.86 -10.05
N TYR A 33 -12.69 6.99 -10.55
CA TYR A 33 -11.26 7.29 -10.67
C TYR A 33 -10.96 8.64 -11.33
N PRO A 34 -11.62 9.04 -12.45
CA PRO A 34 -11.36 10.33 -13.06
C PRO A 34 -11.69 11.51 -12.15
N GLU A 35 -12.75 11.42 -11.34
CA GLU A 35 -13.11 12.47 -10.39
C GLU A 35 -12.12 12.54 -9.24
N TYR A 36 -11.74 11.41 -8.65
CA TYR A 36 -10.70 11.32 -7.63
C TYR A 36 -9.40 11.96 -8.13
N ASN A 37 -8.94 11.57 -9.33
CA ASN A 37 -7.72 12.12 -9.93
C ASN A 37 -7.81 13.64 -10.16
N ARG A 38 -8.98 14.14 -10.56
CA ARG A 38 -9.19 15.58 -10.73
C ARG A 38 -9.00 16.34 -9.41
N ILE A 39 -9.51 15.79 -8.31
CA ILE A 39 -9.36 16.38 -6.97
C ILE A 39 -7.89 16.32 -6.54
N MET A 40 -7.26 15.17 -6.61
CA MET A 40 -5.87 15.00 -6.18
C MET A 40 -4.89 15.85 -6.99
N ASN A 41 -5.08 15.93 -8.30
CA ASN A 41 -4.29 16.82 -9.19
C ASN A 41 -4.45 18.30 -8.82
N GLY A 42 -5.57 18.67 -8.20
CA GLY A 42 -5.79 20.03 -7.68
C GLY A 42 -4.80 20.45 -6.59
N SER A 43 -4.17 19.50 -5.90
CA SER A 43 -3.10 19.79 -4.93
C SER A 43 -1.80 20.29 -5.60
N GLY A 44 -1.60 19.91 -6.88
CA GLY A 44 -0.39 20.20 -7.64
C GLY A 44 0.81 19.34 -7.30
N PHE A 45 0.65 18.28 -6.47
CA PHE A 45 1.68 17.30 -6.21
C PHE A 45 1.62 16.15 -7.20
N GLU A 46 2.75 15.47 -7.40
CA GLU A 46 2.81 14.18 -8.06
C GLU A 46 2.43 13.08 -7.06
N TYR A 47 1.60 12.13 -7.48
CA TYR A 47 1.21 10.99 -6.64
C TYR A 47 1.68 9.69 -7.26
N ARG A 48 2.13 8.79 -6.40
CA ARG A 48 2.39 7.39 -6.69
C ARG A 48 1.29 6.55 -6.03
N TYR A 49 0.83 5.54 -6.71
CA TYR A 49 -0.32 4.75 -6.28
C TYR A 49 0.06 3.29 -6.04
N VAL A 50 -0.49 2.74 -4.98
CA VAL A 50 -0.52 1.31 -4.68
C VAL A 50 -1.93 0.81 -4.99
N ILE A 51 -2.07 -0.38 -5.52
CA ILE A 51 -3.37 -1.02 -5.69
C ILE A 51 -3.88 -1.56 -4.35
N GLY A 52 -5.13 -1.28 -3.97
CA GLY A 52 -5.83 -1.88 -2.84
C GLY A 52 -6.80 -2.99 -3.27
N ASN A 53 -7.42 -3.66 -2.31
CA ASN A 53 -8.40 -4.71 -2.62
C ASN A 53 -9.68 -4.15 -3.22
N HIS A 54 -10.07 -2.91 -2.90
CA HIS A 54 -11.20 -2.23 -3.51
C HIS A 54 -10.92 -1.75 -4.95
N ASP A 55 -9.64 -1.63 -5.32
CA ASP A 55 -9.23 -1.29 -6.68
C ASP A 55 -9.19 -2.51 -7.61
N MET A 56 -9.38 -3.72 -7.07
CA MET A 56 -9.47 -4.95 -7.86
C MET A 56 -10.80 -5.06 -8.59
N THR A 57 -10.75 -5.58 -9.80
CA THR A 57 -11.96 -5.83 -10.61
C THR A 57 -12.75 -7.02 -10.06
N ASN A 58 -13.96 -6.79 -9.55
CA ASN A 58 -14.84 -7.81 -8.92
C ASN A 58 -15.20 -9.00 -9.82
N TYR A 59 -15.08 -8.86 -11.11
CA TYR A 59 -15.39 -9.91 -12.10
C TYR A 59 -14.15 -10.49 -12.75
N GLY A 60 -12.98 -10.16 -12.22
CA GLY A 60 -11.73 -10.79 -12.62
C GLY A 60 -11.82 -12.30 -12.43
N ARG A 61 -11.30 -13.06 -13.39
CA ARG A 61 -11.28 -14.53 -13.34
C ARG A 61 -9.89 -15.09 -13.08
N SER A 62 -8.91 -14.20 -13.00
CA SER A 62 -7.53 -14.50 -12.68
C SER A 62 -6.90 -13.29 -11.96
N PHE A 63 -5.72 -13.49 -11.41
CA PHE A 63 -4.97 -12.41 -10.79
C PHE A 63 -4.71 -11.27 -11.79
N GLU A 64 -4.33 -11.58 -13.02
CA GLU A 64 -4.05 -10.60 -14.07
C GLU A 64 -5.30 -9.78 -14.43
N THR A 65 -6.45 -10.45 -14.59
CA THR A 65 -7.69 -9.74 -14.95
C THR A 65 -8.28 -8.95 -13.79
N SER A 66 -7.92 -9.28 -12.54
CA SER A 66 -8.36 -8.53 -11.37
C SER A 66 -7.70 -7.15 -11.27
N MET A 67 -6.53 -6.96 -11.85
CA MET A 67 -5.78 -5.69 -11.83
C MET A 67 -6.15 -4.73 -12.96
N LYS A 68 -6.88 -5.20 -13.98
CA LYS A 68 -7.04 -4.52 -15.26
C LYS A 68 -7.51 -3.07 -15.17
N ASN A 69 -8.55 -2.80 -14.39
CA ASN A 69 -9.09 -1.44 -14.29
C ASN A 69 -8.10 -0.46 -13.63
N TYR A 70 -7.36 -0.96 -12.64
CA TYR A 70 -6.31 -0.18 -12.00
C TYR A 70 -5.17 0.10 -12.99
N GLU A 71 -4.67 -0.94 -13.69
CA GLU A 71 -3.56 -0.79 -14.64
C GLU A 71 -3.90 0.15 -15.81
N ASP A 72 -5.14 0.14 -16.27
CA ASP A 72 -5.60 1.05 -17.33
C ASP A 72 -5.60 2.51 -16.89
N MET A 73 -5.70 2.79 -15.58
CA MET A 73 -5.75 4.14 -15.02
C MET A 73 -4.40 4.62 -14.47
N TYR A 74 -3.68 3.76 -13.73
CA TYR A 74 -2.52 4.12 -12.93
C TYR A 74 -1.21 3.45 -13.40
N GLY A 75 -1.29 2.54 -14.36
CA GLY A 75 -0.12 1.79 -14.85
C GLY A 75 0.20 0.55 -14.00
N PRO A 76 1.45 0.10 -13.99
CA PRO A 76 1.82 -1.18 -13.39
C PRO A 76 1.51 -1.25 -11.88
N CYS A 77 1.06 -2.42 -11.42
CA CYS A 77 0.72 -2.65 -10.01
C CYS A 77 1.95 -2.84 -9.10
N TRP A 78 3.14 -3.05 -9.67
CA TRP A 78 4.41 -3.06 -8.94
C TRP A 78 5.50 -2.40 -9.77
N TYR A 79 6.31 -1.59 -9.13
CA TYR A 79 7.38 -0.79 -9.76
C TYR A 79 8.31 -0.22 -8.69
N SER A 80 9.46 0.31 -9.11
CA SER A 80 10.38 1.03 -8.24
C SER A 80 10.82 2.36 -8.86
N PHE A 81 11.29 3.26 -8.01
CA PHE A 81 11.86 4.55 -8.42
C PHE A 81 12.79 5.07 -7.32
N ASN A 82 13.64 6.03 -7.66
CA ASN A 82 14.54 6.66 -6.70
C ASN A 82 14.20 8.13 -6.52
N VAL A 83 14.22 8.60 -5.27
CA VAL A 83 14.18 10.03 -4.94
C VAL A 83 15.33 10.32 -3.99
N GLY A 84 16.25 11.18 -4.41
CA GLY A 84 17.49 11.41 -3.67
C GLY A 84 18.30 10.12 -3.50
N ASN A 85 18.59 9.76 -2.26
CA ASN A 85 19.31 8.54 -1.89
C ASN A 85 18.41 7.43 -1.31
N VAL A 86 17.13 7.52 -1.55
CA VAL A 86 16.14 6.54 -1.09
C VAL A 86 15.59 5.77 -2.29
N HIS A 87 15.56 4.46 -2.18
CA HIS A 87 14.94 3.56 -3.14
C HIS A 87 13.51 3.23 -2.71
N TYR A 88 12.55 3.55 -3.57
CA TYR A 88 11.12 3.34 -3.34
C TYR A 88 10.63 2.15 -4.15
N ILE A 89 9.89 1.27 -3.51
CA ILE A 89 9.32 0.05 -4.09
C ILE A 89 7.81 0.07 -3.83
N VAL A 90 7.03 -0.17 -4.86
CA VAL A 90 5.59 -0.40 -4.77
C VAL A 90 5.30 -1.85 -5.13
N LEU A 91 4.51 -2.55 -4.31
CA LEU A 91 4.13 -3.94 -4.53
C LEU A 91 2.61 -4.11 -4.47
N ASN A 92 2.10 -5.07 -5.24
CA ASN A 92 0.74 -5.55 -5.13
C ASN A 92 0.70 -6.80 -4.26
N ASN A 93 0.19 -6.69 -3.06
CA ASN A 93 0.01 -7.82 -2.17
C ASN A 93 -1.46 -8.25 -2.00
N ASN A 94 -2.35 -7.76 -2.87
CA ASN A 94 -3.74 -8.21 -2.96
C ASN A 94 -3.83 -9.35 -3.98
N PHE A 95 -3.55 -10.57 -3.57
CA PHE A 95 -3.51 -11.71 -4.47
C PHE A 95 -4.91 -12.31 -4.66
N TYR A 96 -5.44 -12.23 -5.87
CA TYR A 96 -6.74 -12.81 -6.20
C TYR A 96 -6.69 -14.34 -6.19
N VAL A 97 -7.54 -14.96 -5.38
CA VAL A 97 -7.59 -16.43 -5.23
C VAL A 97 -8.90 -17.05 -5.71
N GLY A 98 -9.87 -16.24 -6.09
CA GLY A 98 -11.11 -16.73 -6.65
C GLY A 98 -12.37 -16.27 -5.91
N ARG A 99 -13.47 -16.93 -6.24
CA ARG A 99 -14.80 -16.47 -5.89
C ARG A 99 -15.11 -16.45 -4.39
N ASP A 100 -14.63 -17.46 -3.65
CA ASP A 100 -15.06 -17.65 -2.26
C ASP A 100 -14.32 -16.76 -1.27
N TYR A 101 -13.04 -16.45 -1.57
CA TYR A 101 -12.20 -15.61 -0.71
C TYR A 101 -11.84 -14.27 -1.33
N PHE A 102 -12.06 -14.10 -2.63
CA PHE A 102 -11.71 -12.96 -3.45
C PHE A 102 -10.20 -12.71 -3.50
N TYR A 103 -9.57 -12.30 -2.39
CA TYR A 103 -8.13 -12.08 -2.30
C TYR A 103 -7.56 -12.60 -0.96
N ILE A 104 -6.23 -12.72 -0.92
CA ILE A 104 -5.42 -12.90 0.29
C ILE A 104 -4.25 -11.93 0.27
N GLY A 105 -3.67 -11.65 1.43
CA GLY A 105 -2.41 -10.91 1.55
C GLY A 105 -1.24 -11.78 1.10
N TYR A 106 -0.77 -11.63 -0.14
CA TYR A 106 0.29 -12.48 -0.70
C TYR A 106 1.04 -11.76 -1.83
N ILE A 107 2.36 -11.76 -1.78
CA ILE A 107 3.21 -11.31 -2.90
C ILE A 107 3.54 -12.52 -3.76
N ASP A 108 3.11 -12.52 -5.02
CA ASP A 108 3.31 -13.64 -5.91
C ASP A 108 4.79 -13.86 -6.29
N GLU A 109 5.10 -15.06 -6.77
CA GLU A 109 6.46 -15.45 -7.10
C GLU A 109 7.10 -14.58 -8.21
N ARG A 110 6.28 -14.00 -9.11
CA ARG A 110 6.79 -13.10 -10.16
C ARG A 110 7.27 -11.79 -9.57
N GLN A 111 6.51 -11.26 -8.60
CA GLN A 111 6.89 -10.04 -7.88
C GLN A 111 8.10 -10.29 -6.98
N LEU A 112 8.19 -11.44 -6.29
CA LEU A 112 9.35 -11.75 -5.46
C LEU A 112 10.64 -11.84 -6.30
N ARG A 113 10.59 -12.50 -7.47
CA ARG A 113 11.74 -12.53 -8.38
C ARG A 113 12.08 -11.17 -8.97
N TRP A 114 11.07 -10.36 -9.27
CA TRP A 114 11.29 -9.01 -9.72
C TRP A 114 11.94 -8.17 -8.61
N LEU A 115 11.46 -8.29 -7.36
CA LEU A 115 12.00 -7.60 -6.19
C LEU A 115 13.46 -8.00 -5.93
N GLU A 116 13.77 -9.30 -5.97
CA GLU A 116 15.15 -9.80 -5.84
C GLU A 116 16.06 -9.19 -6.89
N ASN A 117 15.62 -9.15 -8.15
CA ASN A 117 16.39 -8.53 -9.23
C ASN A 117 16.54 -7.02 -9.03
N ASP A 118 15.48 -6.30 -8.65
CA ASP A 118 15.50 -4.86 -8.42
C ASP A 118 16.46 -4.50 -7.28
N LEU A 119 16.35 -5.19 -6.15
CA LEU A 119 17.22 -4.99 -4.98
C LEU A 119 18.70 -5.35 -5.27
N SER A 120 18.99 -6.21 -6.25
CA SER A 120 20.37 -6.53 -6.64
C SER A 120 21.16 -5.33 -7.16
N TYR A 121 20.48 -4.26 -7.57
CA TYR A 121 21.09 -2.99 -7.99
C TYR A 121 21.18 -1.96 -6.87
N VAL A 122 20.65 -2.27 -5.68
CA VAL A 122 20.63 -1.38 -4.51
C VAL A 122 21.77 -1.80 -3.57
N PRO A 123 22.71 -0.92 -3.22
CA PRO A 123 23.78 -1.27 -2.27
C PRO A 123 23.22 -1.66 -0.89
N GLU A 124 23.77 -2.68 -0.26
CA GLU A 124 23.44 -3.04 1.12
C GLU A 124 23.59 -1.84 2.07
N GLY A 125 22.74 -1.75 3.06
CA GLY A 125 22.67 -0.62 4.00
C GLY A 125 21.95 0.62 3.45
N SER A 126 21.53 0.63 2.18
CA SER A 126 20.73 1.72 1.62
C SER A 126 19.38 1.85 2.31
N ARG A 127 18.82 3.05 2.23
CA ARG A 127 17.42 3.30 2.66
C ARG A 127 16.45 2.83 1.59
N VAL A 128 15.53 1.97 1.99
CA VAL A 128 14.48 1.42 1.13
C VAL A 128 13.11 1.73 1.75
N ILE A 129 12.18 2.22 0.95
CA ILE A 129 10.78 2.38 1.37
C ILE A 129 9.94 1.46 0.50
N VAL A 130 9.23 0.52 1.13
CA VAL A 130 8.31 -0.39 0.45
C VAL A 130 6.89 0.03 0.77
N SER A 131 6.11 0.29 -0.27
CA SER A 131 4.69 0.64 -0.15
C SER A 131 3.82 -0.50 -0.68
N MET A 132 2.88 -0.96 0.12
CA MET A 132 1.89 -1.98 -0.24
C MET A 132 0.59 -1.74 0.52
N HIS A 133 -0.49 -2.39 0.12
CA HIS A 133 -1.80 -2.13 0.72
C HIS A 133 -2.01 -2.88 2.03
N ILE A 134 -1.95 -4.21 1.98
CA ILE A 134 -2.18 -5.07 3.14
C ILE A 134 -0.93 -5.08 4.04
N PRO A 135 -1.05 -4.87 5.36
CA PRO A 135 0.10 -4.88 6.26
C PRO A 135 0.74 -6.27 6.36
N THR A 136 2.00 -6.28 6.78
CA THR A 136 2.70 -7.55 6.99
C THR A 136 2.29 -8.21 8.30
N THR A 137 1.91 -7.42 9.31
CA THR A 137 1.52 -7.93 10.62
C THR A 137 0.56 -6.96 11.31
N MET A 138 -0.72 -7.31 11.38
CA MET A 138 -1.71 -6.59 12.20
C MET A 138 -2.30 -7.43 13.30
N ASP A 139 -2.39 -8.75 13.12
CA ASP A 139 -2.85 -9.66 14.17
C ASP A 139 -1.66 -10.22 14.94
N LYS A 140 -1.47 -9.72 16.16
CA LYS A 140 -0.45 -10.23 17.12
C LYS A 140 -0.88 -11.54 17.80
N SER A 141 -2.04 -12.09 17.44
CA SER A 141 -2.49 -13.38 17.95
C SER A 141 -1.79 -14.53 17.23
N ASP A 142 -1.52 -15.63 17.96
CA ASP A 142 -1.02 -16.90 17.43
C ASP A 142 -2.08 -17.65 16.59
N ARG A 143 -3.03 -16.95 15.97
CA ARG A 143 -4.04 -17.59 15.15
C ARG A 143 -3.41 -18.18 13.89
N ASP A 144 -3.95 -19.33 13.50
CA ASP A 144 -3.60 -19.96 12.24
C ASP A 144 -3.80 -18.98 11.09
N ALA A 145 -2.71 -18.66 10.38
CA ALA A 145 -2.70 -17.72 9.27
C ALA A 145 -3.68 -18.08 8.14
N PHE A 146 -4.18 -19.33 8.12
CA PHE A 146 -5.17 -19.78 7.14
C PHE A 146 -6.62 -19.62 7.59
N GLN A 147 -6.89 -19.06 8.77
CA GLN A 147 -8.27 -18.67 9.10
C GLN A 147 -8.69 -17.45 8.28
N TYR A 148 -9.89 -17.53 7.72
CA TYR A 148 -10.50 -16.38 7.04
C TYR A 148 -10.54 -15.16 7.97
N GLY A 149 -10.20 -13.99 7.48
CA GLY A 149 -10.02 -12.78 8.28
C GLY A 149 -8.57 -12.51 8.67
N VAL A 150 -7.72 -13.54 8.76
CA VAL A 150 -6.27 -13.35 8.96
C VAL A 150 -5.54 -13.31 7.63
N ILE A 151 -5.91 -14.16 6.68
CA ILE A 151 -5.26 -14.22 5.36
C ILE A 151 -5.56 -13.01 4.46
N GLY A 152 -6.66 -12.29 4.72
CA GLY A 152 -7.00 -11.06 4.01
C GLY A 152 -6.37 -9.81 4.64
N ASP A 153 -6.03 -9.87 5.93
CA ASP A 153 -5.60 -8.71 6.71
C ASP A 153 -4.10 -8.69 7.00
N ASN A 154 -3.38 -9.75 6.62
CA ASN A 154 -1.93 -9.89 6.83
C ASN A 154 -1.24 -10.53 5.62
N LEU A 155 0.04 -10.19 5.43
CA LEU A 155 0.88 -10.83 4.43
C LEU A 155 1.22 -12.28 4.82
N CYS A 156 0.73 -13.26 4.05
CA CYS A 156 0.90 -14.69 4.34
C CYS A 156 2.35 -15.18 4.15
N ASN A 157 3.05 -14.67 3.13
CA ASN A 157 4.42 -15.08 2.80
C ASN A 157 5.50 -14.09 3.28
N LYS A 158 5.24 -13.39 4.39
CA LYS A 158 6.15 -12.41 4.99
C LYS A 158 7.57 -12.91 5.30
N PRO A 159 7.84 -14.19 5.69
CA PRO A 159 9.21 -14.61 5.98
C PRO A 159 10.16 -14.44 4.78
N SER A 160 9.74 -14.86 3.59
CA SER A 160 10.55 -14.71 2.36
C SER A 160 10.73 -13.24 1.99
N PHE A 161 9.70 -12.43 2.17
CA PHE A 161 9.74 -11.01 1.93
C PHE A 161 10.70 -10.28 2.87
N TYR A 162 10.64 -10.54 4.18
CA TYR A 162 11.55 -9.94 5.15
C TYR A 162 13.02 -10.32 4.89
N GLN A 163 13.25 -11.59 4.54
CA GLN A 163 14.60 -12.05 4.21
C GLN A 163 15.26 -11.24 3.09
N MET A 164 14.48 -10.80 2.10
CA MET A 164 14.97 -9.96 1.00
C MET A 164 15.31 -8.54 1.46
N LEU A 165 14.63 -8.04 2.49
CA LEU A 165 14.78 -6.67 2.99
C LEU A 165 15.82 -6.51 4.10
N GLU A 166 16.22 -7.59 4.78
CA GLU A 166 17.17 -7.55 5.90
C GLU A 166 18.52 -6.84 5.58
N PRO A 167 19.07 -6.88 4.35
CA PRO A 167 20.29 -6.14 4.02
C PRO A 167 20.14 -4.62 4.01
N TYR A 168 18.91 -4.08 4.10
CA TYR A 168 18.61 -2.66 3.89
C TYR A 168 17.99 -2.02 5.14
N GLN A 169 18.09 -0.68 5.23
CA GLN A 169 17.34 0.10 6.22
C GLN A 169 15.94 0.35 5.66
N THR A 170 14.98 -0.49 6.03
CA THR A 170 13.69 -0.57 5.37
C THR A 170 12.56 0.02 6.21
N LEU A 171 11.79 0.91 5.60
CA LEU A 171 10.48 1.34 6.07
C LEU A 171 9.40 0.73 5.17
N ILE A 172 8.50 -0.04 5.77
CA ILE A 172 7.30 -0.54 5.09
C ILE A 172 6.14 0.41 5.42
N LEU A 173 5.41 0.84 4.39
CA LEU A 173 4.21 1.64 4.51
C LEU A 173 3.02 0.82 4.03
N SER A 174 2.01 0.67 4.88
CA SER A 174 0.78 -0.08 4.57
C SER A 174 -0.48 0.69 4.98
N GLY A 175 -1.62 0.24 4.48
CA GLY A 175 -2.95 0.79 4.74
C GLY A 175 -3.94 -0.29 5.16
N HIS A 176 -5.09 -0.40 4.47
CA HIS A 176 -6.07 -1.48 4.55
C HIS A 176 -6.88 -1.54 5.86
N MET A 177 -6.23 -1.50 7.01
CA MET A 177 -6.86 -1.80 8.30
C MET A 177 -7.65 -0.63 8.89
N HIS A 178 -7.54 0.56 8.32
CA HIS A 178 -8.15 1.78 8.87
C HIS A 178 -7.78 1.99 10.34
N THR A 179 -6.51 1.75 10.67
CA THR A 179 -5.89 1.95 11.98
C THR A 179 -4.54 2.61 11.80
N ALA A 180 -4.01 3.21 12.87
CA ALA A 180 -2.64 3.71 12.90
C ALA A 180 -1.80 2.78 13.79
N ASP A 181 -0.87 2.04 13.20
CA ASP A 181 -0.02 1.12 13.96
C ASP A 181 1.45 1.27 13.57
N PHE A 182 2.32 0.81 14.46
CA PHE A 182 3.77 0.82 14.31
C PHE A 182 4.33 -0.52 14.79
N GLU A 183 5.13 -1.17 13.96
CA GLU A 183 5.75 -2.44 14.28
C GLU A 183 7.25 -2.42 13.97
N GLN A 184 8.08 -2.74 14.97
CA GLN A 184 9.50 -3.02 14.78
C GLN A 184 9.65 -4.50 14.44
N ILE A 185 9.91 -4.81 13.19
CA ILE A 185 9.98 -6.20 12.70
C ILE A 185 11.36 -6.80 12.98
N SER A 186 12.42 -6.06 12.67
CA SER A 186 13.80 -6.42 12.98
C SER A 186 14.62 -5.17 13.29
N GLU A 187 15.91 -5.28 13.47
CA GLU A 187 16.81 -4.13 13.64
C GLU A 187 16.75 -3.20 12.41
N ASN A 188 16.57 -3.77 11.24
CA ASN A 188 16.64 -3.06 9.95
C ASN A 188 15.26 -2.75 9.34
N ILE A 189 14.19 -3.37 9.82
CA ILE A 189 12.86 -3.30 9.21
C ILE A 189 11.83 -2.76 10.18
N VAL A 190 11.16 -1.69 9.78
CA VAL A 190 10.04 -1.07 10.49
C VAL A 190 8.83 -1.04 9.57
N GLU A 191 7.64 -1.29 10.10
CA GLU A 191 6.38 -1.06 9.40
C GLU A 191 5.55 0.02 10.08
N ILE A 192 4.93 0.87 9.28
CA ILE A 192 3.92 1.83 9.70
C ILE A 192 2.65 1.56 8.91
N ASN A 193 1.59 1.14 9.59
CA ASN A 193 0.25 1.14 9.02
C ASN A 193 -0.36 2.53 9.19
N ILE A 194 -0.83 3.10 8.08
CA ILE A 194 -1.34 4.47 8.04
C ILE A 194 -2.86 4.45 8.10
N ALA A 195 -3.40 5.23 9.02
CA ALA A 195 -4.83 5.41 9.19
C ALA A 195 -5.54 5.78 7.88
N GLY A 196 -6.73 5.25 7.68
CA GLY A 196 -7.53 5.51 6.49
C GLY A 196 -7.95 6.97 6.41
N LEU A 197 -7.77 7.58 5.23
CA LEU A 197 -8.22 8.93 4.96
C LEU A 197 -9.75 9.08 5.06
N CYS A 198 -10.47 8.01 4.78
CA CYS A 198 -11.93 7.93 4.85
C CYS A 198 -12.46 7.56 6.25
N GLY A 199 -11.58 7.48 7.27
CA GLY A 199 -11.96 7.00 8.59
C GLY A 199 -12.34 5.52 8.60
N ALA A 200 -13.16 5.11 9.58
CA ALA A 200 -13.66 3.74 9.68
C ALA A 200 -14.65 3.44 8.54
N TRP A 201 -14.23 2.65 7.56
CA TRP A 201 -15.09 2.13 6.47
C TRP A 201 -15.96 3.21 5.78
N TRP A 202 -15.39 4.37 5.49
CA TRP A 202 -16.09 5.53 4.89
C TRP A 202 -17.26 6.08 5.74
N CYS A 203 -17.29 5.79 7.04
CA CYS A 203 -18.42 6.13 7.92
C CYS A 203 -18.12 7.20 8.97
N GLY A 204 -16.98 7.90 8.92
CA GLY A 204 -16.67 8.90 9.93
C GLY A 204 -15.35 9.63 9.76
N GLU A 205 -15.04 10.46 10.74
CA GLU A 205 -13.80 11.25 10.79
C GLU A 205 -12.71 10.57 11.63
N VAL A 206 -13.00 9.42 12.20
CA VAL A 206 -12.09 8.61 13.01
C VAL A 206 -11.99 7.19 12.46
N CYS A 207 -10.84 6.59 12.61
CA CYS A 207 -10.56 5.22 12.26
C CYS A 207 -11.06 4.24 13.32
N ILE A 208 -10.96 2.93 13.06
CA ILE A 208 -11.48 1.87 13.94
C ILE A 208 -10.85 1.91 15.33
N ASP A 209 -9.57 2.27 15.41
CA ASP A 209 -8.80 2.40 16.66
C ASP A 209 -8.98 3.75 17.36
N GLY A 210 -9.82 4.64 16.81
CA GLY A 210 -10.04 5.98 17.31
C GLY A 210 -9.01 7.01 16.86
N SER A 211 -8.03 6.64 16.03
CA SER A 211 -7.11 7.60 15.41
C SER A 211 -7.87 8.52 14.44
N PRO A 212 -7.47 9.79 14.27
CA PRO A 212 -8.07 10.65 13.27
C PRO A 212 -7.88 10.11 11.86
N ALA A 213 -8.91 10.23 11.02
CA ALA A 213 -8.75 10.08 9.58
C ALA A 213 -7.73 11.10 9.07
N GLY A 214 -6.81 10.69 8.18
CA GLY A 214 -5.78 11.61 7.73
C GLY A 214 -4.65 10.96 6.93
N PHE A 215 -3.55 11.70 6.85
CA PHE A 215 -2.32 11.30 6.18
C PHE A 215 -1.11 11.58 7.08
N LYS A 216 0.02 10.99 6.76
CA LYS A 216 1.31 11.26 7.44
C LYS A 216 2.27 11.95 6.48
N VAL A 217 3.13 12.80 7.05
CA VAL A 217 4.24 13.45 6.33
C VAL A 217 5.53 12.90 6.90
N PHE A 218 6.46 12.59 6.02
CA PHE A 218 7.80 12.12 6.34
C PHE A 218 8.81 13.09 5.73
N ASP A 219 9.83 13.50 6.52
CA ASP A 219 10.94 14.38 6.12
C ASP A 219 12.24 13.58 5.93
#